data_ce0d3222411d55f5ede647cdc22fb7dd
#
_entry.id   ce0d3222411d55f5ede647cdc22fb7dd
#
_cell.length_a   1.000
_cell.length_b   1.000
_cell.length_c   1.000
_cell.angle_alpha   90.00
_cell.angle_beta   90.00
_cell.angle_gamma   90.00
#
_symmetry.space_group_name_H-M   'P 1'
#
loop_
_entity.id
_entity.type
_entity.pdbx_description
1 polymer ?
#
loop_
_entity_poly.entity_id
_entity_poly.type
_entity_poly.pdbx_seq_one_letter_code
_entity_poly.pdbx_strand_id
1 'polypeptide(L)'
;MRNLEDRKHVIRMLILYTCIGMAVMSVTVFFQYRAYTANYNQAVGKICAQVLAQYPNTSPGSLAAILNDTADQTSVAEGEDFLRTYGIDMKRDAAVRSNDRKLQQFLLVDAVLMLVVSLGFTLIVFAQHRYYRTQIRQTAQYLQRINRGDYQLKMDDSQEGEVSILKSELYKTAIVMREAAMNAREDKMRLKDSLSDISHQLKTPLTSLSINIENLESHPDMEPQAKRRTLRRARRDIGNINQMVQAILKLSRLDADVVEFTRKETGIEEIVDKAVDSVTALCDLKNIELTVRPDSDRSAVLYCDGYWQTEALTNIVKNAVEHAVNRVVIGYYRYEMYDEVIVENDGEPISEQDRRQIFTRFYRGEDASPDSIGIGLSLAEAIVRHDNGYILVDAAGRQQDREEGTRFTLRYFHDRSSIAVCDSL
;
A
#
# COMPACT_ATOMS: atom_id res chain seq x y z
N MET A 1 14.95 -14.15 -7.98
CA MET A 1 15.65 -15.10 -8.89
C MET A 1 16.16 -14.44 -10.18
N ARG A 2 15.49 -13.47 -10.79
CA ARG A 2 15.89 -12.78 -12.05
C ARG A 2 17.14 -11.90 -11.92
N ASN A 3 17.36 -11.31 -10.78
CA ASN A 3 18.54 -10.44 -10.47
C ASN A 3 19.89 -11.15 -10.46
N LEU A 4 19.87 -12.42 -10.17
CA LEU A 4 21.04 -13.27 -10.37
C LEU A 4 21.31 -13.47 -11.86
N GLU A 5 20.31 -13.35 -12.74
CA GLU A 5 20.47 -13.51 -14.18
C GLU A 5 21.10 -12.26 -14.84
N ASP A 6 20.69 -11.05 -14.44
CA ASP A 6 21.29 -9.82 -15.01
C ASP A 6 22.73 -9.61 -14.55
N ARG A 7 23.03 -9.83 -13.27
CA ARG A 7 24.43 -9.92 -12.79
C ARG A 7 25.20 -11.02 -13.50
N LYS A 8 24.58 -12.18 -13.67
CA LYS A 8 25.18 -13.28 -14.43
C LYS A 8 25.37 -12.91 -15.89
N HIS A 9 24.47 -12.15 -16.50
CA HIS A 9 24.60 -11.71 -17.88
C HIS A 9 25.78 -10.74 -18.04
N VAL A 10 25.91 -9.73 -17.18
CA VAL A 10 27.04 -8.78 -17.20
C VAL A 10 28.35 -9.50 -16.89
N ILE A 11 28.38 -10.34 -15.87
CA ILE A 11 29.58 -11.14 -15.56
C ILE A 11 29.93 -12.07 -16.75
N ARG A 12 28.92 -12.69 -17.38
CA ARG A 12 29.15 -13.51 -18.58
C ARG A 12 29.69 -12.68 -19.73
N MET A 13 29.18 -11.47 -20.00
CA MET A 13 29.69 -10.57 -21.00
C MET A 13 31.13 -10.16 -20.71
N LEU A 14 31.47 -9.81 -19.46
CA LEU A 14 32.84 -9.49 -19.06
C LEU A 14 33.79 -10.69 -19.18
N ILE A 15 33.35 -11.88 -18.74
CA ILE A 15 34.11 -13.12 -18.90
C ILE A 15 34.29 -13.44 -20.38
N LEU A 16 33.23 -13.33 -21.19
CA LEU A 16 33.32 -13.56 -22.63
C LEU A 16 34.29 -12.61 -23.30
N TYR A 17 34.26 -11.31 -22.95
CA TYR A 17 35.15 -10.30 -23.46
C TYR A 17 36.62 -10.58 -23.08
N THR A 18 36.88 -10.94 -21.83
CA THR A 18 38.23 -11.33 -21.38
C THR A 18 38.71 -12.62 -22.02
N CYS A 19 37.85 -13.62 -22.18
CA CYS A 19 38.16 -14.87 -22.89
C CYS A 19 38.48 -14.63 -24.36
N ILE A 20 37.71 -13.78 -25.06
CA ILE A 20 38.01 -13.41 -26.46
C ILE A 20 39.36 -12.66 -26.52
N GLY A 21 39.62 -11.72 -25.62
CA GLY A 21 40.90 -11.01 -25.56
C GLY A 21 42.09 -11.96 -25.37
N MET A 22 41.98 -12.91 -24.44
CA MET A 22 42.98 -13.94 -24.19
C MET A 22 43.16 -14.88 -25.42
N ALA A 23 42.06 -15.28 -26.08
CA ALA A 23 42.15 -16.13 -27.26
C ALA A 23 42.85 -15.42 -28.43
N VAL A 24 42.51 -14.15 -28.69
CA VAL A 24 43.18 -13.34 -29.72
C VAL A 24 44.65 -13.19 -29.40
N MET A 25 44.99 -12.93 -28.14
CA MET A 25 46.37 -12.79 -27.69
C MET A 25 47.17 -14.11 -27.87
N SER A 26 46.56 -15.24 -27.50
CA SER A 26 47.17 -16.56 -27.69
C SER A 26 47.44 -16.88 -29.16
N VAL A 27 46.52 -16.52 -30.05
CA VAL A 27 46.66 -16.71 -31.50
C VAL A 27 47.78 -15.81 -32.07
N THR A 28 47.85 -14.54 -31.65
CA THR A 28 48.95 -13.64 -32.06
C THR A 28 50.31 -14.15 -31.61
N VAL A 29 50.42 -14.55 -30.35
CA VAL A 29 51.70 -15.14 -29.83
C VAL A 29 52.09 -16.39 -30.59
N PHE A 30 51.12 -17.27 -30.92
CA PHE A 30 51.39 -18.46 -31.69
C PHE A 30 51.94 -18.13 -33.09
N PHE A 31 51.33 -17.19 -33.83
CA PHE A 31 51.82 -16.76 -35.13
C PHE A 31 53.16 -16.07 -35.06
N GLN A 32 53.39 -15.25 -34.04
CA GLN A 32 54.65 -14.58 -33.77
C GLN A 32 55.78 -15.60 -33.51
N TYR A 33 55.48 -16.61 -32.67
CA TYR A 33 56.43 -17.68 -32.39
C TYR A 33 56.78 -18.46 -33.67
N ARG A 34 55.80 -18.82 -34.50
CA ARG A 34 56.04 -19.49 -35.79
C ARG A 34 56.88 -18.61 -36.73
N ALA A 35 56.59 -17.34 -36.85
CA ALA A 35 57.32 -16.42 -37.71
C ALA A 35 58.74 -16.24 -37.21
N TYR A 36 58.91 -16.15 -35.88
CA TYR A 36 60.22 -16.09 -35.24
C TYR A 36 61.07 -17.36 -35.54
N THR A 37 60.47 -18.52 -35.33
CA THR A 37 61.15 -19.82 -35.57
C THR A 37 61.51 -20.02 -37.05
N ALA A 38 60.62 -19.63 -37.96
CA ALA A 38 60.87 -19.71 -39.42
C ALA A 38 62.06 -18.84 -39.83
N ASN A 39 62.15 -17.59 -39.31
CA ASN A 39 63.26 -16.69 -39.61
C ASN A 39 64.59 -17.18 -39.00
N TYR A 40 64.49 -17.70 -37.78
CA TYR A 40 65.66 -18.30 -37.11
C TYR A 40 66.23 -19.48 -37.94
N ASN A 41 65.32 -20.41 -38.34
CA ASN A 41 65.71 -21.58 -39.15
C ASN A 41 66.31 -21.16 -40.54
N GLN A 42 65.69 -20.11 -41.14
CA GLN A 42 66.23 -19.57 -42.42
C GLN A 42 67.64 -18.97 -42.25
N ALA A 43 67.88 -18.28 -41.15
CA ALA A 43 69.18 -17.71 -40.88
C ALA A 43 70.23 -18.80 -40.61
N VAL A 44 69.87 -19.78 -39.77
CA VAL A 44 70.72 -20.94 -39.53
C VAL A 44 71.05 -21.73 -40.82
N GLY A 45 69.98 -21.94 -41.67
CA GLY A 45 70.10 -22.62 -42.94
C GLY A 45 71.10 -21.87 -43.90
N LYS A 46 71.07 -20.52 -43.94
CA LYS A 46 72.01 -19.71 -44.69
C LYS A 46 73.45 -19.85 -44.19
N ILE A 47 73.63 -19.88 -42.85
CA ILE A 47 74.96 -20.06 -42.23
C ILE A 47 75.46 -21.45 -42.59
N CYS A 48 74.67 -22.51 -42.42
CA CYS A 48 75.05 -23.86 -42.79
C CYS A 48 75.44 -24.01 -44.27
N ALA A 49 74.62 -23.41 -45.16
CA ALA A 49 74.87 -23.42 -46.59
C ALA A 49 76.24 -22.73 -46.97
N GLN A 50 76.53 -21.57 -46.34
CA GLN A 50 77.78 -20.88 -46.53
C GLN A 50 79.02 -21.67 -45.98
N VAL A 51 78.85 -22.29 -44.83
CA VAL A 51 79.91 -23.12 -44.23
C VAL A 51 80.22 -24.32 -45.14
N LEU A 52 79.22 -25.02 -45.65
CA LEU A 52 79.34 -26.15 -46.58
C LEU A 52 79.95 -25.73 -47.92
N ALA A 53 79.64 -24.55 -48.43
CA ALA A 53 80.18 -24.03 -49.69
C ALA A 53 81.68 -23.62 -49.51
N GLN A 54 82.06 -23.11 -48.37
CA GLN A 54 83.43 -22.62 -48.15
C GLN A 54 84.42 -23.73 -47.64
N TYR A 55 83.86 -24.74 -47.00
CA TYR A 55 84.61 -25.88 -46.47
C TYR A 55 84.04 -27.20 -46.94
N PRO A 56 84.28 -27.68 -48.17
CA PRO A 56 83.68 -28.89 -48.78
C PRO A 56 83.96 -30.18 -48.01
N ASN A 57 85.04 -30.21 -47.19
CA ASN A 57 85.44 -31.38 -46.41
C ASN A 57 84.62 -31.50 -45.05
N THR A 58 83.77 -30.55 -44.73
CA THR A 58 83.00 -30.62 -43.50
C THR A 58 81.93 -31.66 -43.63
N SER A 59 81.88 -32.62 -42.71
CA SER A 59 80.89 -33.66 -42.70
C SER A 59 79.49 -33.09 -42.40
N PRO A 60 78.43 -33.35 -43.22
CA PRO A 60 77.05 -32.94 -42.93
C PRO A 60 76.57 -33.47 -41.56
N GLY A 61 77.07 -34.65 -41.09
CA GLY A 61 76.72 -35.21 -39.79
C GLY A 61 77.21 -34.43 -38.60
N SER A 62 78.42 -33.75 -38.69
CA SER A 62 78.88 -32.88 -37.61
C SER A 62 78.06 -31.62 -37.47
N LEU A 63 77.55 -31.02 -38.53
CA LEU A 63 76.65 -29.89 -38.52
C LEU A 63 75.28 -30.28 -37.94
N ALA A 64 74.77 -31.49 -38.29
CA ALA A 64 73.54 -32.01 -37.72
C ALA A 64 73.62 -32.28 -36.19
N ALA A 65 74.83 -32.74 -35.73
CA ALA A 65 75.09 -32.94 -34.31
C ALA A 65 75.06 -31.61 -33.51
N ILE A 66 75.57 -30.53 -34.09
CA ILE A 66 75.53 -29.20 -33.48
C ILE A 66 74.12 -28.70 -33.40
N LEU A 67 73.28 -28.88 -34.45
CA LEU A 67 71.93 -28.44 -34.49
C LEU A 67 71.00 -29.25 -33.56
N ASN A 68 71.36 -30.50 -33.28
CA ASN A 68 70.56 -31.38 -32.36
C ASN A 68 71.06 -31.34 -30.90
N ASP A 69 71.90 -30.33 -30.55
CA ASP A 69 72.38 -30.11 -29.18
C ASP A 69 73.20 -31.36 -28.65
N THR A 70 73.81 -32.11 -29.52
CA THR A 70 74.61 -33.27 -29.19
C THR A 70 76.16 -32.94 -29.27
N ALA A 71 76.48 -31.64 -29.48
CA ALA A 71 77.84 -31.18 -29.49
C ALA A 71 78.38 -30.88 -28.07
N ASP A 72 79.67 -31.07 -27.84
CA ASP A 72 80.27 -30.87 -26.55
C ASP A 72 80.21 -29.39 -26.13
N GLN A 73 79.85 -29.10 -24.86
CA GLN A 73 79.68 -27.76 -24.31
C GLN A 73 80.93 -26.86 -24.40
N THR A 74 82.16 -27.45 -24.47
CA THR A 74 83.41 -26.72 -24.69
C THR A 74 83.43 -26.00 -26.01
N SER A 75 82.87 -26.53 -27.07
CA SER A 75 82.79 -25.93 -28.41
C SER A 75 81.88 -24.72 -28.49
N VAL A 76 80.81 -24.66 -27.64
CA VAL A 76 79.93 -23.52 -27.56
C VAL A 76 80.58 -22.30 -26.94
N ALA A 77 81.38 -22.49 -25.88
CA ALA A 77 82.18 -21.42 -25.22
C ALA A 77 83.19 -20.79 -26.14
N GLU A 78 83.93 -21.61 -26.93
CA GLU A 78 84.82 -21.13 -27.95
C GLU A 78 84.16 -20.33 -29.06
N GLY A 79 82.96 -20.76 -29.47
CA GLY A 79 82.13 -20.04 -30.42
C GLY A 79 81.58 -18.70 -29.88
N GLU A 80 81.19 -18.64 -28.59
CA GLU A 80 80.85 -17.39 -27.93
C GLU A 80 82.04 -16.39 -27.87
N ASP A 81 83.24 -16.85 -27.53
CA ASP A 81 84.45 -16.02 -27.44
C ASP A 81 84.91 -15.50 -28.83
N PHE A 82 84.76 -16.33 -29.83
CA PHE A 82 84.99 -15.95 -31.23
C PHE A 82 84.06 -14.84 -31.67
N LEU A 83 82.70 -14.98 -31.46
CA LEU A 83 81.66 -13.97 -31.79
C LEU A 83 81.95 -12.66 -31.04
N ARG A 84 82.37 -12.74 -29.78
CA ARG A 84 82.75 -11.60 -28.96
C ARG A 84 83.90 -10.79 -29.52
N THR A 85 84.90 -11.47 -30.12
CA THR A 85 85.99 -10.83 -30.79
C THR A 85 85.58 -9.98 -32.00
N TYR A 86 84.42 -10.34 -32.63
CA TYR A 86 83.83 -9.58 -33.73
C TYR A 86 82.67 -8.64 -33.28
N GLY A 87 82.58 -8.37 -31.94
CA GLY A 87 81.67 -7.38 -31.39
C GLY A 87 80.28 -7.87 -31.23
N ILE A 88 79.99 -9.21 -31.25
CA ILE A 88 78.73 -9.81 -31.02
C ILE A 88 78.71 -10.44 -29.62
N ASP A 89 78.05 -9.79 -28.66
CA ASP A 89 77.89 -10.33 -27.31
C ASP A 89 76.58 -11.12 -27.25
N MET A 90 76.66 -12.47 -27.30
CA MET A 90 75.47 -13.38 -27.29
C MET A 90 74.63 -13.29 -26.01
N LYS A 91 75.18 -12.67 -24.94
CA LYS A 91 74.40 -12.41 -23.71
C LYS A 91 73.60 -11.10 -23.79
N ARG A 92 73.97 -10.19 -24.68
CA ARG A 92 73.36 -8.89 -24.82
C ARG A 92 72.60 -8.72 -26.12
N ASP A 93 73.05 -9.29 -27.20
CA ASP A 93 72.55 -9.11 -28.56
C ASP A 93 72.16 -10.48 -29.11
N ALA A 94 71.03 -10.53 -29.78
CA ALA A 94 70.67 -11.72 -30.52
C ALA A 94 71.66 -11.93 -31.68
N ALA A 95 72.17 -13.14 -31.81
CA ALA A 95 73.18 -13.49 -32.83
C ALA A 95 72.71 -13.24 -34.29
N VAL A 96 71.42 -13.03 -34.48
CA VAL A 96 70.79 -12.72 -35.77
C VAL A 96 70.01 -11.39 -35.68
N ARG A 97 70.67 -10.27 -36.01
CA ARG A 97 70.07 -8.90 -35.96
C ARG A 97 68.73 -8.73 -36.69
N SER A 98 68.39 -9.57 -37.65
CA SER A 98 67.13 -9.53 -38.36
C SER A 98 65.99 -9.98 -37.45
N ASN A 99 66.26 -10.70 -36.35
CA ASN A 99 65.25 -11.19 -35.41
C ASN A 99 64.89 -10.13 -34.34
N ASP A 100 65.80 -9.23 -33.99
CA ASP A 100 65.56 -8.16 -33.01
C ASP A 100 64.44 -7.18 -33.48
N ARG A 101 64.56 -6.78 -34.75
CA ARG A 101 63.50 -5.90 -35.33
C ARG A 101 62.10 -6.52 -35.33
N LYS A 102 61.98 -7.81 -35.57
CA LYS A 102 60.74 -8.54 -35.56
C LYS A 102 60.22 -8.71 -34.14
N LEU A 103 61.08 -9.00 -33.17
CA LEU A 103 60.73 -9.08 -31.76
C LEU A 103 60.15 -7.75 -31.28
N GLN A 104 60.79 -6.61 -31.63
CA GLN A 104 60.28 -5.28 -31.31
C GLN A 104 58.92 -5.01 -31.96
N GLN A 105 58.71 -5.40 -33.21
CA GLN A 105 57.43 -5.29 -33.88
C GLN A 105 56.35 -6.14 -33.18
N PHE A 106 56.66 -7.36 -32.75
CA PHE A 106 55.74 -8.20 -32.04
C PHE A 106 55.35 -7.62 -30.67
N LEU A 107 56.29 -7.14 -29.89
CA LEU A 107 56.04 -6.47 -28.60
C LEU A 107 55.16 -5.23 -28.78
N LEU A 108 55.35 -4.47 -29.87
CA LEU A 108 54.55 -3.29 -30.16
C LEU A 108 53.11 -3.67 -30.53
N VAL A 109 52.89 -4.72 -31.32
CA VAL A 109 51.58 -5.24 -31.64
C VAL A 109 50.86 -5.73 -30.41
N ASP A 110 51.53 -6.47 -29.52
CA ASP A 110 50.94 -6.96 -28.28
C ASP A 110 50.61 -5.81 -27.31
N ALA A 111 51.46 -4.80 -27.23
CA ALA A 111 51.15 -3.61 -26.41
C ALA A 111 49.93 -2.85 -26.93
N VAL A 112 49.80 -2.66 -28.26
CA VAL A 112 48.61 -2.03 -28.88
C VAL A 112 47.36 -2.89 -28.64
N LEU A 113 47.44 -4.21 -28.78
CA LEU A 113 46.34 -5.12 -28.54
C LEU A 113 45.85 -5.06 -27.09
N MET A 114 46.80 -5.09 -26.11
CA MET A 114 46.49 -4.92 -24.69
C MET A 114 45.76 -3.59 -24.41
N LEU A 115 46.24 -2.52 -25.04
CA LEU A 115 45.66 -1.19 -24.87
C LEU A 115 44.19 -1.15 -25.39
N VAL A 116 43.94 -1.74 -26.58
CA VAL A 116 42.58 -1.83 -27.15
C VAL A 116 41.64 -2.66 -26.25
N VAL A 117 42.11 -3.80 -25.75
CA VAL A 117 41.30 -4.65 -24.84
C VAL A 117 41.05 -3.91 -23.53
N SER A 118 42.03 -3.24 -22.94
CA SER A 118 41.86 -2.45 -21.71
C SER A 118 40.89 -1.29 -21.90
N LEU A 119 40.99 -0.57 -23.03
CA LEU A 119 40.10 0.53 -23.35
C LEU A 119 38.64 0.06 -23.50
N GLY A 120 38.44 -1.04 -24.24
CA GLY A 120 37.08 -1.65 -24.39
C GLY A 120 36.47 -2.08 -23.07
N PHE A 121 37.25 -2.71 -22.19
CA PHE A 121 36.80 -3.07 -20.86
C PHE A 121 36.37 -1.84 -20.04
N THR A 122 37.21 -0.80 -20.05
CA THR A 122 36.93 0.46 -19.34
C THR A 122 35.65 1.13 -19.83
N LEU A 123 35.40 1.14 -21.16
CA LEU A 123 34.21 1.70 -21.77
C LEU A 123 32.95 0.93 -21.35
N ILE A 124 32.98 -0.40 -21.31
CA ILE A 124 31.89 -1.24 -20.88
C ILE A 124 31.52 -0.94 -19.41
N VAL A 125 32.51 -0.94 -18.51
CA VAL A 125 32.33 -0.63 -17.09
C VAL A 125 31.77 0.78 -16.88
N PHE A 126 32.30 1.76 -17.62
CA PHE A 126 31.83 3.14 -17.55
C PHE A 126 30.37 3.31 -18.01
N ALA A 127 30.01 2.68 -19.14
CA ALA A 127 28.62 2.70 -19.64
C ALA A 127 27.64 2.10 -18.62
N GLN A 128 28.02 0.97 -18.02
CA GLN A 128 27.23 0.32 -16.99
C GLN A 128 27.08 1.19 -15.73
N HIS A 129 28.17 1.81 -15.28
CA HIS A 129 28.13 2.71 -14.14
C HIS A 129 27.23 3.93 -14.37
N ARG A 130 27.28 4.52 -15.59
CA ARG A 130 26.34 5.60 -15.97
C ARG A 130 24.90 5.16 -15.94
N TYR A 131 24.59 3.97 -16.44
CA TYR A 131 23.24 3.42 -16.43
C TYR A 131 22.70 3.29 -15.00
N TYR A 132 23.44 2.65 -14.09
CA TYR A 132 23.03 2.50 -12.68
C TYR A 132 22.87 3.84 -11.96
N ARG A 133 23.78 4.78 -12.17
CA ARG A 133 23.66 6.13 -11.59
C ARG A 133 22.38 6.84 -12.00
N THR A 134 21.99 6.73 -13.25
CA THR A 134 20.76 7.35 -13.76
C THR A 134 19.52 6.73 -13.09
N GLN A 135 19.47 5.41 -12.95
CA GLN A 135 18.38 4.70 -12.30
C GLN A 135 18.24 5.07 -10.82
N ILE A 136 19.36 5.10 -10.08
CA ILE A 136 19.36 5.51 -8.66
C ILE A 136 18.88 6.95 -8.51
N ARG A 137 19.32 7.86 -9.39
CA ARG A 137 18.89 9.27 -9.36
C ARG A 137 17.40 9.43 -9.61
N GLN A 138 16.84 8.70 -10.56
CA GLN A 138 15.40 8.68 -10.81
C GLN A 138 14.63 8.17 -9.60
N THR A 139 15.05 7.05 -9.00
CA THR A 139 14.44 6.49 -7.80
C THR A 139 14.49 7.48 -6.62
N ALA A 140 15.61 8.17 -6.42
CA ALA A 140 15.72 9.21 -5.40
C ALA A 140 14.79 10.40 -5.66
N GLN A 141 14.60 10.80 -6.92
CA GLN A 141 13.63 11.85 -7.30
C GLN A 141 12.19 11.41 -7.01
N TYR A 142 11.83 10.15 -7.27
CA TYR A 142 10.52 9.60 -6.90
C TYR A 142 10.26 9.69 -5.39
N LEU A 143 11.26 9.29 -4.59
CA LEU A 143 11.17 9.37 -3.12
C LEU A 143 10.97 10.82 -2.63
N GLN A 144 11.67 11.78 -3.23
CA GLN A 144 11.50 13.21 -2.92
C GLN A 144 10.11 13.72 -3.28
N ARG A 145 9.51 13.26 -4.38
CA ARG A 145 8.14 13.62 -4.75
C ARG A 145 7.13 13.07 -3.75
N ILE A 146 7.24 11.79 -3.37
CA ILE A 146 6.41 11.16 -2.34
C ILE A 146 6.49 11.96 -1.02
N ASN A 147 7.69 12.32 -0.56
CA ASN A 147 7.89 13.11 0.66
C ASN A 147 7.28 14.52 0.60
N ARG A 148 7.05 15.07 -0.58
CA ARG A 148 6.35 16.36 -0.79
C ARG A 148 4.83 16.21 -0.92
N GLY A 149 4.31 14.98 -0.78
CA GLY A 149 2.88 14.69 -0.96
C GLY A 149 2.43 14.57 -2.41
N ASP A 150 3.36 14.51 -3.37
CA ASP A 150 3.05 14.23 -4.77
C ASP A 150 3.09 12.71 -5.01
N TYR A 151 1.94 12.09 -4.87
CA TYR A 151 1.77 10.65 -5.06
C TYR A 151 1.40 10.25 -6.50
N GLN A 152 1.40 11.21 -7.46
CA GLN A 152 1.09 10.94 -8.87
C GLN A 152 2.33 10.39 -9.59
N LEU A 153 2.63 9.14 -9.35
CA LEU A 153 3.72 8.43 -10.03
C LEU A 153 3.15 7.70 -11.24
N LYS A 154 3.64 8.07 -12.45
CA LYS A 154 3.44 7.23 -13.62
C LYS A 154 4.51 6.14 -13.58
N MET A 155 4.07 4.91 -13.62
CA MET A 155 4.95 3.77 -13.81
C MET A 155 5.28 3.71 -15.31
N ASP A 156 6.32 4.47 -15.72
CA ASP A 156 6.97 4.27 -16.99
C ASP A 156 7.97 3.14 -16.81
N ASP A 157 7.72 2.07 -17.53
CA ASP A 157 8.66 1.08 -17.95
C ASP A 157 8.76 -0.23 -17.16
N SER A 158 8.43 -1.27 -17.92
CA SER A 158 8.61 -2.70 -17.67
C SER A 158 10.05 -3.16 -17.92
N GLN A 159 11.08 -2.46 -17.44
CA GLN A 159 12.45 -2.98 -17.45
C GLN A 159 12.62 -3.98 -16.31
N GLU A 160 13.11 -5.17 -16.65
CA GLU A 160 13.39 -6.26 -15.70
C GLU A 160 14.70 -5.99 -14.95
N GLY A 161 14.70 -6.06 -13.61
CA GLY A 161 15.93 -5.92 -12.80
C GLY A 161 15.68 -5.48 -11.35
N GLU A 162 16.74 -5.47 -10.52
CA GLU A 162 16.67 -5.11 -9.09
C GLU A 162 16.07 -3.73 -8.88
N VAL A 163 16.40 -2.78 -9.72
CA VAL A 163 15.88 -1.42 -9.65
C VAL A 163 14.37 -1.37 -9.98
N SER A 164 13.89 -2.28 -10.83
CA SER A 164 12.47 -2.40 -11.17
C SER A 164 11.65 -2.91 -9.97
N ILE A 165 12.17 -3.88 -9.23
CA ILE A 165 11.53 -4.35 -7.98
C ILE A 165 11.44 -3.21 -6.97
N LEU A 166 12.52 -2.46 -6.78
CA LEU A 166 12.52 -1.29 -5.90
C LEU A 166 11.50 -0.23 -6.34
N LYS A 167 11.43 0.07 -7.64
CA LYS A 167 10.43 0.99 -8.20
C LYS A 167 9.00 0.49 -7.96
N SER A 168 8.74 -0.81 -8.13
CA SER A 168 7.44 -1.43 -7.89
C SER A 168 7.03 -1.32 -6.41
N GLU A 169 7.94 -1.58 -5.48
CA GLU A 169 7.65 -1.44 -4.04
C GLU A 169 7.44 0.03 -3.63
N LEU A 170 8.21 0.95 -4.20
CA LEU A 170 7.98 2.38 -4.01
C LEU A 170 6.63 2.84 -4.56
N TYR A 171 6.20 2.30 -5.70
CA TYR A 171 4.90 2.60 -6.29
C TYR A 171 3.76 2.10 -5.40
N LYS A 172 3.84 0.87 -4.90
CA LYS A 172 2.86 0.33 -3.94
C LYS A 172 2.78 1.19 -2.68
N THR A 173 3.94 1.57 -2.13
CA THR A 173 4.02 2.45 -0.96
C THR A 173 3.37 3.81 -1.24
N ALA A 174 3.60 4.38 -2.43
CA ALA A 174 2.99 5.64 -2.83
C ALA A 174 1.46 5.55 -2.95
N ILE A 175 0.92 4.43 -3.45
CA ILE A 175 -0.54 4.18 -3.49
C ILE A 175 -1.11 4.16 -2.07
N VAL A 176 -0.52 3.36 -1.17
CA VAL A 176 -0.98 3.24 0.22
C VAL A 176 -0.93 4.61 0.93
N MET A 177 0.17 5.37 0.75
CA MET A 177 0.29 6.72 1.32
C MET A 177 -0.74 7.69 0.73
N ARG A 178 -1.03 7.59 -0.58
CA ARG A 178 -2.06 8.41 -1.22
C ARG A 178 -3.43 8.12 -0.64
N GLU A 179 -3.80 6.86 -0.51
CA GLU A 179 -5.08 6.45 0.08
C GLU A 179 -5.18 6.91 1.52
N ALA A 180 -4.15 6.72 2.33
CA ALA A 180 -4.11 7.20 3.71
C ALA A 180 -4.26 8.74 3.80
N ALA A 181 -3.57 9.48 2.93
CA ALA A 181 -3.68 10.94 2.90
C ALA A 181 -5.07 11.42 2.43
N MET A 182 -5.69 10.73 1.47
CA MET A 182 -7.04 11.02 1.02
C MET A 182 -8.06 10.75 2.13
N ASN A 183 -7.98 9.61 2.79
CA ASN A 183 -8.84 9.24 3.90
C ASN A 183 -8.70 10.24 5.07
N ALA A 184 -7.47 10.57 5.47
CA ALA A 184 -7.24 11.56 6.51
C ALA A 184 -7.78 12.97 6.16
N ARG A 185 -7.74 13.34 4.88
CA ARG A 185 -8.33 14.61 4.41
C ARG A 185 -9.85 14.56 4.46
N GLU A 186 -10.44 13.45 4.05
CA GLU A 186 -11.88 13.24 4.10
C GLU A 186 -12.39 13.25 5.53
N ASP A 187 -11.73 12.54 6.44
CA ASP A 187 -12.05 12.54 7.88
C ASP A 187 -11.95 13.95 8.49
N LYS A 188 -10.91 14.70 8.11
CA LYS A 188 -10.78 16.10 8.55
C LYS A 188 -11.91 16.99 8.03
N MET A 189 -12.38 16.78 6.81
CA MET A 189 -13.51 17.53 6.26
C MET A 189 -14.80 17.14 6.98
N ARG A 190 -15.06 15.84 7.16
CA ARG A 190 -16.21 15.34 7.93
C ARG A 190 -16.24 15.90 9.35
N LEU A 191 -15.10 15.93 10.03
CA LEU A 191 -14.98 16.53 11.37
C LEU A 191 -15.30 18.03 11.36
N LYS A 192 -14.77 18.78 10.37
CA LYS A 192 -15.05 20.21 10.21
C LYS A 192 -16.53 20.48 10.00
N ASP A 193 -17.17 19.72 9.13
CA ASP A 193 -18.59 19.86 8.82
C ASP A 193 -19.44 19.50 10.06
N SER A 194 -19.13 18.42 10.77
CA SER A 194 -19.76 18.07 12.03
C SER A 194 -19.63 19.16 13.11
N LEU A 195 -18.45 19.78 13.26
CA LEU A 195 -18.25 20.88 14.22
C LEU A 195 -19.05 22.12 13.83
N SER A 196 -19.18 22.41 12.52
CA SER A 196 -20.03 23.49 12.03
C SER A 196 -21.49 23.25 12.37
N ASP A 197 -21.98 22.06 12.10
CA ASP A 197 -23.38 21.66 12.38
C ASP A 197 -23.68 21.70 13.88
N ILE A 198 -22.81 21.14 14.72
CA ILE A 198 -22.91 21.23 16.19
C ILE A 198 -23.03 22.68 16.64
N SER A 199 -22.16 23.56 16.12
CA SER A 199 -22.14 24.97 16.48
C SER A 199 -23.46 25.65 16.12
N HIS A 200 -23.99 25.39 14.93
CA HIS A 200 -25.28 25.93 14.50
C HIS A 200 -26.44 25.41 15.34
N GLN A 201 -26.49 24.11 15.61
CA GLN A 201 -27.58 23.49 16.39
C GLN A 201 -27.56 23.88 17.87
N LEU A 202 -26.39 24.15 18.45
CA LEU A 202 -26.28 24.69 19.84
C LEU A 202 -26.63 26.17 19.90
N LYS A 203 -26.30 26.97 18.88
CA LYS A 203 -26.56 28.41 18.86
C LYS A 203 -28.05 28.73 18.95
N THR A 204 -28.91 27.98 18.26
CA THR A 204 -30.35 28.21 18.22
C THR A 204 -31.00 28.13 19.60
N PRO A 205 -30.90 27.01 20.37
CA PRO A 205 -31.50 26.92 21.71
C PRO A 205 -30.83 27.86 22.71
N LEU A 206 -29.52 28.14 22.59
CA LEU A 206 -28.84 29.13 23.43
C LEU A 206 -29.38 30.54 23.19
N THR A 207 -29.60 30.91 21.94
CA THR A 207 -30.19 32.24 21.61
C THR A 207 -31.62 32.30 22.15
N SER A 208 -32.45 31.27 21.97
CA SER A 208 -33.80 31.18 22.52
C SER A 208 -33.78 31.32 24.05
N LEU A 209 -32.89 30.60 24.71
CA LEU A 209 -32.70 30.66 26.17
C LEU A 209 -32.32 32.07 26.62
N SER A 210 -31.36 32.73 25.95
CA SER A 210 -30.95 34.11 26.28
C SER A 210 -32.10 35.09 26.14
N ILE A 211 -32.88 35.01 25.05
CA ILE A 211 -34.05 35.86 24.84
C ILE A 211 -35.11 35.62 25.92
N ASN A 212 -35.36 34.32 26.28
CA ASN A 212 -36.32 34.00 27.33
C ASN A 212 -35.89 34.56 28.70
N ILE A 213 -34.61 34.53 29.03
CA ILE A 213 -34.04 35.10 30.27
C ILE A 213 -34.14 36.64 30.24
N GLU A 214 -33.72 37.29 29.14
CA GLU A 214 -33.81 38.73 28.97
C GLU A 214 -35.24 39.25 29.07
N ASN A 215 -36.22 38.55 28.52
CA ASN A 215 -37.65 38.86 28.65
C ASN A 215 -38.11 38.79 30.10
N LEU A 216 -37.63 37.78 30.89
CA LEU A 216 -37.97 37.65 32.30
C LEU A 216 -37.37 38.76 33.17
N GLU A 217 -36.14 39.21 32.83
CA GLU A 217 -35.43 40.31 33.52
C GLU A 217 -36.06 41.67 33.20
N SER A 218 -36.38 41.93 31.93
CA SER A 218 -36.88 43.20 31.44
C SER A 218 -38.35 43.48 31.81
N HIS A 219 -39.10 42.43 32.12
CA HIS A 219 -40.53 42.53 32.44
C HIS A 219 -40.87 41.84 33.78
N PRO A 220 -40.43 42.43 34.91
CA PRO A 220 -40.68 41.82 36.28
C PRO A 220 -42.16 41.68 36.56
N ASP A 221 -42.98 42.58 36.04
CA ASP A 221 -44.45 42.61 36.22
C ASP A 221 -45.23 41.78 35.19
N MET A 222 -44.55 40.87 34.49
CA MET A 222 -45.16 39.99 33.51
C MET A 222 -46.28 39.18 34.14
N GLU A 223 -47.40 39.01 33.39
CA GLU A 223 -48.53 38.20 33.81
C GLU A 223 -48.09 36.79 34.24
N PRO A 224 -48.60 36.25 35.38
CA PRO A 224 -48.16 34.97 35.91
C PRO A 224 -48.19 33.79 34.91
N GLN A 225 -49.19 33.76 33.99
CA GLN A 225 -49.27 32.76 32.95
C GLN A 225 -48.17 32.87 31.88
N ALA A 226 -47.86 34.14 31.47
CA ALA A 226 -46.79 34.42 30.52
C ALA A 226 -45.43 34.05 31.11
N LYS A 227 -45.16 34.42 32.38
CA LYS A 227 -43.94 34.06 33.13
C LYS A 227 -43.76 32.54 33.21
N ARG A 228 -44.81 31.81 33.54
CA ARG A 228 -44.77 30.34 33.56
C ARG A 228 -44.50 29.73 32.19
N ARG A 229 -45.01 30.29 31.09
CA ARG A 229 -44.73 29.85 29.71
C ARG A 229 -43.29 30.07 29.34
N THR A 230 -42.72 31.24 29.62
CA THR A 230 -41.33 31.59 29.33
C THR A 230 -40.37 30.70 30.13
N LEU A 231 -40.63 30.46 31.42
CA LEU A 231 -39.83 29.55 32.24
C LEU A 231 -39.90 28.11 31.72
N ARG A 232 -41.07 27.62 31.25
CA ARG A 232 -41.16 26.30 30.67
C ARG A 232 -40.35 26.19 29.37
N ARG A 233 -40.37 27.23 28.50
CA ARG A 233 -39.54 27.28 27.29
C ARG A 233 -38.05 27.23 27.64
N ALA A 234 -37.59 28.09 28.53
CA ALA A 234 -36.21 28.11 28.97
C ALA A 234 -35.75 26.76 29.54
N ARG A 235 -36.61 26.11 30.37
CA ARG A 235 -36.31 24.77 30.90
C ARG A 235 -36.24 23.68 29.81
N ARG A 236 -37.09 23.78 28.78
CA ARG A 236 -37.07 22.87 27.63
C ARG A 236 -35.79 23.08 26.81
N ASP A 237 -35.37 24.33 26.53
CA ASP A 237 -34.14 24.65 25.81
C ASP A 237 -32.90 24.09 26.52
N ILE A 238 -32.85 24.20 27.86
CA ILE A 238 -31.77 23.57 28.68
C ILE A 238 -31.80 22.04 28.54
N GLY A 239 -33.01 21.43 28.58
CA GLY A 239 -33.15 19.99 28.38
C GLY A 239 -32.64 19.51 27.05
N ASN A 240 -33.00 20.23 25.96
CA ASN A 240 -32.56 19.95 24.60
C ASN A 240 -31.04 20.08 24.46
N ILE A 241 -30.42 21.13 25.02
CA ILE A 241 -28.95 21.31 25.03
C ILE A 241 -28.28 20.14 25.73
N ASN A 242 -28.76 19.75 26.90
CA ASN A 242 -28.18 18.62 27.64
C ASN A 242 -28.27 17.30 26.85
N GLN A 243 -29.43 17.00 26.25
CA GLN A 243 -29.60 15.82 25.41
C GLN A 243 -28.65 15.83 24.19
N MET A 244 -28.52 17.00 23.55
CA MET A 244 -27.60 17.18 22.41
C MET A 244 -26.14 16.92 22.83
N VAL A 245 -25.68 17.50 23.94
CA VAL A 245 -24.33 17.29 24.44
C VAL A 245 -24.07 15.81 24.74
N GLN A 246 -25.02 15.13 25.40
CA GLN A 246 -24.90 13.69 25.68
C GLN A 246 -24.84 12.83 24.42
N ALA A 247 -25.67 13.12 23.42
CA ALA A 247 -25.68 12.41 22.14
C ALA A 247 -24.38 12.64 21.35
N ILE A 248 -23.84 13.86 21.33
CA ILE A 248 -22.56 14.19 20.71
C ILE A 248 -21.42 13.45 21.41
N LEU A 249 -21.39 13.41 22.75
CA LEU A 249 -20.36 12.70 23.49
C LEU A 249 -20.39 11.19 23.23
N LYS A 250 -21.60 10.58 23.17
CA LYS A 250 -21.76 9.17 22.82
C LYS A 250 -21.22 8.90 21.41
N LEU A 251 -21.60 9.72 20.44
CA LEU A 251 -21.19 9.57 19.04
C LEU A 251 -19.68 9.78 18.86
N SER A 252 -19.11 10.79 19.52
CA SER A 252 -17.66 11.07 19.46
C SER A 252 -16.84 9.92 20.04
N ARG A 253 -17.33 9.24 21.10
CA ARG A 253 -16.66 8.06 21.66
C ARG A 253 -16.72 6.86 20.72
N LEU A 254 -17.86 6.66 20.02
CA LEU A 254 -18.01 5.62 19.01
C LEU A 254 -17.10 5.86 17.80
N ASP A 255 -17.03 7.09 17.29
CA ASP A 255 -16.18 7.46 16.15
C ASP A 255 -14.69 7.30 16.42
N ALA A 256 -14.27 7.51 17.65
CA ALA A 256 -12.88 7.40 18.05
C ALA A 256 -12.43 5.96 18.39
N ASP A 257 -13.31 4.96 18.23
CA ASP A 257 -13.10 3.57 18.65
C ASP A 257 -12.60 3.45 20.11
N VAL A 258 -12.95 4.44 20.95
CA VAL A 258 -12.54 4.46 22.37
C VAL A 258 -13.52 3.69 23.26
N VAL A 259 -14.68 3.32 22.70
CA VAL A 259 -15.70 2.55 23.44
C VAL A 259 -15.29 1.09 23.48
N GLU A 260 -15.00 0.60 24.69
CA GLU A 260 -14.85 -0.82 24.92
C GLU A 260 -16.23 -1.46 24.97
N PHE A 261 -16.66 -2.09 23.88
CA PHE A 261 -17.90 -2.85 23.86
C PHE A 261 -17.76 -4.16 24.62
N THR A 262 -18.59 -4.33 25.64
CA THR A 262 -18.64 -5.57 26.41
C THR A 262 -19.63 -6.53 25.73
N ARG A 263 -19.18 -7.21 24.66
CA ARG A 263 -20.01 -8.15 23.94
C ARG A 263 -20.22 -9.42 24.72
N LYS A 264 -21.47 -9.82 24.82
CA LYS A 264 -21.91 -11.07 25.43
C LYS A 264 -23.16 -11.59 24.72
N GLU A 265 -23.48 -12.83 24.92
CA GLU A 265 -24.77 -13.38 24.50
C GLU A 265 -25.90 -12.65 25.23
N THR A 266 -26.72 -11.93 24.47
CA THR A 266 -27.82 -11.11 24.99
C THR A 266 -29.11 -11.48 24.23
N GLY A 267 -30.17 -11.82 24.94
CA GLY A 267 -31.46 -12.12 24.32
C GLY A 267 -32.05 -10.91 23.60
N ILE A 268 -32.52 -11.10 22.38
CA ILE A 268 -33.19 -10.02 21.62
C ILE A 268 -34.42 -9.51 22.38
N GLU A 269 -35.18 -10.41 23.03
CA GLU A 269 -36.32 -10.08 23.87
C GLU A 269 -35.95 -9.07 24.98
N GLU A 270 -34.81 -9.27 25.67
CA GLU A 270 -34.34 -8.35 26.72
C GLU A 270 -34.05 -6.95 26.16
N ILE A 271 -33.46 -6.85 24.95
CA ILE A 271 -33.18 -5.59 24.29
C ILE A 271 -34.49 -4.88 23.90
N VAL A 272 -35.42 -5.63 23.33
CA VAL A 272 -36.75 -5.11 22.90
C VAL A 272 -37.54 -4.62 24.10
N ASP A 273 -37.64 -5.40 25.19
CA ASP A 273 -38.38 -5.04 26.38
C ASP A 273 -37.85 -3.73 26.99
N LYS A 274 -36.52 -3.59 27.14
CA LYS A 274 -35.91 -2.36 27.65
C LYS A 274 -36.16 -1.15 26.75
N ALA A 275 -36.17 -1.35 25.43
CA ALA A 275 -36.45 -0.29 24.47
C ALA A 275 -37.95 0.14 24.57
N VAL A 276 -38.87 -0.82 24.71
CA VAL A 276 -40.32 -0.59 24.90
C VAL A 276 -40.54 0.17 26.20
N ASP A 277 -39.97 -0.28 27.31
CA ASP A 277 -40.10 0.37 28.61
C ASP A 277 -39.70 1.86 28.56
N SER A 278 -38.63 2.17 27.82
CA SER A 278 -38.10 3.54 27.71
C SER A 278 -39.02 4.49 26.92
N VAL A 279 -39.91 3.97 26.07
CA VAL A 279 -40.83 4.78 25.25
C VAL A 279 -42.32 4.71 25.72
N THR A 280 -42.61 3.86 26.68
CA THR A 280 -44.00 3.63 27.17
C THR A 280 -44.69 4.95 27.55
N ALA A 281 -44.05 5.80 28.33
CA ALA A 281 -44.61 7.10 28.71
C ALA A 281 -44.88 8.03 27.51
N LEU A 282 -44.11 7.92 26.44
CA LEU A 282 -44.30 8.68 25.21
C LEU A 282 -45.49 8.12 24.43
N CYS A 283 -45.66 6.78 24.38
CA CYS A 283 -46.80 6.11 23.79
C CYS A 283 -48.12 6.53 24.48
N ASP A 284 -48.16 6.50 25.82
CA ASP A 284 -49.31 6.92 26.60
C ASP A 284 -49.66 8.39 26.33
N LEU A 285 -48.66 9.27 26.26
CA LEU A 285 -48.87 10.70 26.01
C LEU A 285 -49.48 10.96 24.63
N LYS A 286 -49.07 10.17 23.64
CA LYS A 286 -49.52 10.29 22.25
C LYS A 286 -50.71 9.39 21.87
N ASN A 287 -51.17 8.53 22.76
CA ASN A 287 -52.16 7.47 22.51
C ASN A 287 -51.75 6.53 21.38
N ILE A 288 -50.50 6.13 21.32
CA ILE A 288 -49.98 5.18 20.35
C ILE A 288 -50.02 3.77 20.93
N GLU A 289 -50.62 2.83 20.19
CA GLU A 289 -50.62 1.42 20.52
C GLU A 289 -49.29 0.79 20.10
N LEU A 290 -48.46 0.34 21.06
CA LEU A 290 -47.20 -0.35 20.80
C LEU A 290 -47.39 -1.85 21.02
N THR A 291 -47.18 -2.64 19.95
CA THR A 291 -47.33 -4.10 19.96
C THR A 291 -46.02 -4.78 19.62
N VAL A 292 -45.63 -5.76 20.44
CA VAL A 292 -44.46 -6.61 20.16
C VAL A 292 -44.96 -7.95 19.60
N ARG A 293 -44.42 -8.36 18.44
CA ARG A 293 -44.75 -9.63 17.76
C ARG A 293 -43.48 -10.45 17.62
N PRO A 294 -43.14 -11.28 18.61
CA PRO A 294 -41.99 -12.17 18.50
C PRO A 294 -42.29 -13.27 17.48
N ASP A 295 -41.23 -13.75 16.80
CA ASP A 295 -41.31 -15.01 16.08
C ASP A 295 -41.55 -16.17 17.07
N SER A 296 -41.92 -17.32 16.55
CA SER A 296 -42.19 -18.54 17.32
C SER A 296 -41.01 -19.02 18.17
N ASP A 297 -39.77 -18.66 17.78
CA ASP A 297 -38.56 -18.96 18.52
C ASP A 297 -38.07 -17.75 19.33
N ARG A 298 -38.50 -17.69 20.61
CA ARG A 298 -38.07 -16.66 21.58
C ARG A 298 -36.65 -16.74 22.04
N SER A 299 -35.87 -17.73 21.57
CA SER A 299 -34.49 -17.99 22.00
C SER A 299 -33.42 -17.24 21.18
N ALA A 300 -33.81 -16.28 20.34
CA ALA A 300 -32.87 -15.51 19.55
C ALA A 300 -31.90 -14.70 20.45
N VAL A 301 -30.63 -15.00 20.32
CA VAL A 301 -29.54 -14.41 21.11
C VAL A 301 -28.56 -13.73 20.17
N LEU A 302 -28.26 -12.45 20.44
CA LEU A 302 -27.23 -11.69 19.74
C LEU A 302 -25.93 -11.68 20.55
N TYR A 303 -24.80 -11.86 19.88
CA TYR A 303 -23.50 -11.61 20.49
C TYR A 303 -23.14 -10.12 20.35
N CYS A 304 -23.56 -9.32 21.33
CA CYS A 304 -23.50 -7.86 21.25
C CYS A 304 -23.31 -7.23 22.65
N ASP A 305 -23.09 -5.92 22.69
CA ASP A 305 -23.24 -5.15 23.90
C ASP A 305 -24.71 -4.75 24.05
N GLY A 306 -25.44 -5.42 24.99
CA GLY A 306 -26.85 -5.21 25.19
C GLY A 306 -27.24 -3.78 25.60
N TYR A 307 -26.36 -3.03 26.26
CA TYR A 307 -26.60 -1.61 26.60
C TYR A 307 -26.64 -0.75 25.33
N TRP A 308 -25.66 -0.87 24.47
CA TRP A 308 -25.58 -0.10 23.23
C TRP A 308 -26.67 -0.51 22.24
N GLN A 309 -26.97 -1.81 22.12
CA GLN A 309 -28.07 -2.26 21.25
C GLN A 309 -29.44 -1.80 21.74
N THR A 310 -29.66 -1.77 23.06
CA THR A 310 -30.86 -1.16 23.65
C THR A 310 -30.97 0.33 23.29
N GLU A 311 -29.84 1.07 23.40
CA GLU A 311 -29.80 2.49 23.01
C GLU A 311 -30.14 2.69 21.53
N ALA A 312 -29.59 1.85 20.63
CA ALA A 312 -29.87 1.90 19.19
C ALA A 312 -31.38 1.64 18.91
N LEU A 313 -31.91 0.56 19.46
CA LEU A 313 -33.32 0.22 19.28
C LEU A 313 -34.25 1.28 19.88
N THR A 314 -33.90 1.82 21.04
CA THR A 314 -34.69 2.91 21.67
C THR A 314 -34.78 4.14 20.79
N ASN A 315 -33.66 4.53 20.13
CA ASN A 315 -33.67 5.67 19.20
C ASN A 315 -34.58 5.43 17.98
N ILE A 316 -34.60 4.20 17.47
CA ILE A 316 -35.49 3.83 16.34
C ILE A 316 -36.92 3.76 16.75
N VAL A 317 -37.25 3.09 17.88
CA VAL A 317 -38.62 2.97 18.38
C VAL A 317 -39.18 4.34 18.76
N LYS A 318 -38.34 5.20 19.39
CA LYS A 318 -38.75 6.57 19.69
C LYS A 318 -39.11 7.35 18.42
N ASN A 319 -38.28 7.23 17.37
CA ASN A 319 -38.59 7.85 16.08
C ASN A 319 -39.89 7.32 15.50
N ALA A 320 -40.08 6.01 15.52
CA ALA A 320 -41.34 5.39 15.06
C ALA A 320 -42.56 5.91 15.82
N VAL A 321 -42.49 6.03 17.16
CA VAL A 321 -43.59 6.58 18.02
C VAL A 321 -43.78 8.09 17.76
N GLU A 322 -42.74 8.85 17.50
CA GLU A 322 -42.84 10.28 17.18
C GLU A 322 -43.63 10.53 15.89
N HIS A 323 -43.50 9.65 14.90
CA HIS A 323 -44.12 9.76 13.58
C HIS A 323 -45.33 8.84 13.37
N ALA A 324 -45.69 8.00 14.34
CA ALA A 324 -46.90 7.17 14.27
C ALA A 324 -48.18 7.98 14.38
N VAL A 325 -49.24 7.52 13.74
CA VAL A 325 -50.62 8.06 13.87
C VAL A 325 -51.38 7.33 14.99
N ASN A 326 -51.36 5.99 14.98
CA ASN A 326 -52.09 5.19 15.95
C ASN A 326 -51.27 4.03 16.52
N ARG A 327 -50.36 3.44 15.76
CA ARG A 327 -49.70 2.20 16.17
C ARG A 327 -48.22 2.10 15.76
N VAL A 328 -47.47 1.39 16.60
CA VAL A 328 -46.11 0.92 16.31
C VAL A 328 -46.04 -0.58 16.55
N VAL A 329 -45.44 -1.33 15.65
CA VAL A 329 -45.24 -2.78 15.75
C VAL A 329 -43.77 -3.08 15.76
N ILE A 330 -43.31 -3.87 16.74
CA ILE A 330 -41.96 -4.37 16.81
C ILE A 330 -41.99 -5.88 16.58
N GLY A 331 -41.26 -6.36 15.55
CA GLY A 331 -41.09 -7.80 15.31
C GLY A 331 -39.61 -8.16 15.41
N TYR A 332 -39.30 -9.38 15.81
CA TYR A 332 -37.95 -9.92 15.71
C TYR A 332 -37.99 -11.36 15.21
N TYR A 333 -37.04 -11.68 14.32
CA TYR A 333 -36.99 -12.91 13.55
C TYR A 333 -35.60 -13.47 13.52
N ARG A 334 -35.47 -14.79 13.61
CA ARG A 334 -34.18 -15.48 13.46
C ARG A 334 -34.14 -16.21 12.13
N TYR A 335 -33.10 -15.96 11.36
CA TYR A 335 -32.82 -16.66 10.12
C TYR A 335 -31.46 -17.41 10.25
N GLU A 336 -31.19 -18.31 9.33
CA GLU A 336 -29.98 -19.12 9.33
C GLU A 336 -28.68 -18.28 9.28
N MET A 337 -28.71 -17.12 8.61
CA MET A 337 -27.53 -16.28 8.36
C MET A 337 -27.51 -14.98 9.15
N TYR A 338 -28.64 -14.53 9.70
CA TYR A 338 -28.78 -13.26 10.39
C TYR A 338 -30.00 -13.27 11.33
N ASP A 339 -29.96 -12.41 12.32
CA ASP A 339 -31.11 -12.03 13.13
C ASP A 339 -31.62 -10.67 12.66
N GLU A 340 -32.92 -10.45 12.76
CA GLU A 340 -33.61 -9.27 12.27
C GLU A 340 -34.56 -8.71 13.30
N VAL A 341 -34.48 -7.38 13.53
CA VAL A 341 -35.47 -6.64 14.34
C VAL A 341 -36.15 -5.63 13.42
N ILE A 342 -37.47 -5.68 13.36
CA ILE A 342 -38.30 -4.80 12.51
C ILE A 342 -39.10 -3.88 13.42
N VAL A 343 -39.10 -2.57 13.10
CA VAL A 343 -39.93 -1.56 13.75
C VAL A 343 -40.77 -0.87 12.68
N GLU A 344 -42.07 -0.98 12.78
CA GLU A 344 -43.03 -0.40 11.85
C GLU A 344 -43.90 0.62 12.54
N ASN A 345 -44.21 1.71 11.88
CA ASN A 345 -45.22 2.67 12.28
C ASN A 345 -46.23 2.94 11.13
N ASP A 346 -47.42 3.41 11.46
CA ASP A 346 -48.49 3.72 10.53
C ASP A 346 -48.57 5.21 10.15
N GLY A 347 -47.48 5.94 10.31
CA GLY A 347 -47.39 7.35 9.93
C GLY A 347 -47.12 7.54 8.42
N GLU A 348 -46.77 8.76 8.04
CA GLU A 348 -46.37 9.03 6.66
C GLU A 348 -45.06 8.31 6.34
N PRO A 349 -44.96 7.67 5.14
CA PRO A 349 -43.72 7.03 4.71
C PRO A 349 -42.63 8.07 4.47
N ILE A 350 -41.41 7.75 4.87
CA ILE A 350 -40.26 8.60 4.61
C ILE A 350 -40.02 8.68 3.10
N SER A 351 -39.90 9.91 2.57
CA SER A 351 -39.66 10.15 1.15
C SER A 351 -38.37 9.48 0.68
N GLU A 352 -38.26 9.11 -0.60
CA GLU A 352 -37.05 8.51 -1.16
C GLU A 352 -35.80 9.43 -1.03
N GLN A 353 -36.03 10.73 -1.07
CA GLN A 353 -34.97 11.73 -0.87
C GLN A 353 -34.48 11.72 0.58
N ASP A 354 -35.40 11.67 1.54
CA ASP A 354 -35.08 11.67 2.97
C ASP A 354 -34.45 10.36 3.41
N ARG A 355 -34.89 9.20 2.88
CA ARG A 355 -34.29 7.87 3.19
C ARG A 355 -32.77 7.85 3.04
N ARG A 356 -32.21 8.63 2.12
CA ARG A 356 -30.76 8.74 1.91
C ARG A 356 -30.05 9.60 2.95
N GLN A 357 -30.80 10.44 3.67
CA GLN A 357 -30.26 11.47 4.57
C GLN A 357 -30.61 11.28 6.04
N ILE A 358 -31.60 10.45 6.38
CA ILE A 358 -32.09 10.31 7.77
C ILE A 358 -31.03 9.81 8.75
N PHE A 359 -29.97 9.15 8.28
CA PHE A 359 -28.83 8.71 9.09
C PHE A 359 -27.70 9.76 9.13
N THR A 360 -27.85 10.86 8.37
CA THR A 360 -26.91 11.99 8.46
C THR A 360 -27.10 12.71 9.78
N ARG A 361 -26.03 13.06 10.46
CA ARG A 361 -26.05 13.77 11.74
C ARG A 361 -26.75 15.11 11.59
N PHE A 362 -27.61 15.44 12.57
CA PHE A 362 -28.39 16.67 12.62
C PHE A 362 -29.41 16.84 11.48
N TYR A 363 -29.59 15.80 10.66
CA TYR A 363 -30.63 15.85 9.64
C TYR A 363 -32.02 15.81 10.29
N ARG A 364 -32.92 16.66 9.82
CA ARG A 364 -34.30 16.77 10.25
C ARG A 364 -35.17 16.92 9.01
N GLY A 365 -36.14 16.05 8.84
CA GLY A 365 -37.18 16.20 7.81
C GLY A 365 -38.03 17.45 8.04
N GLU A 366 -38.81 17.83 7.04
CA GLU A 366 -39.67 19.05 7.13
C GLU A 366 -40.66 18.95 8.27
N ASP A 367 -41.16 17.77 8.59
CA ASP A 367 -42.17 17.51 9.64
C ASP A 367 -41.55 17.07 10.98
N ALA A 368 -40.26 17.26 11.18
CA ALA A 368 -39.60 16.85 12.40
C ALA A 368 -40.11 17.64 13.63
N SER A 369 -40.34 16.91 14.74
CA SER A 369 -40.72 17.51 16.03
C SER A 369 -39.71 18.64 16.41
N PRO A 370 -40.19 19.79 16.94
CA PRO A 370 -39.32 20.87 17.42
C PRO A 370 -38.28 20.40 18.45
N ASP A 371 -38.56 19.31 19.15
CA ASP A 371 -37.67 18.75 20.17
C ASP A 371 -36.67 17.70 19.65
N SER A 372 -36.82 17.30 18.37
CA SER A 372 -35.92 16.31 17.75
C SER A 372 -34.58 16.96 17.39
N ILE A 373 -33.50 16.33 17.80
CA ILE A 373 -32.10 16.83 17.62
C ILE A 373 -31.49 16.36 16.30
N GLY A 374 -32.04 15.32 15.68
CA GLY A 374 -31.49 14.72 14.45
C GLY A 374 -30.22 13.89 14.65
N ILE A 375 -29.95 13.41 15.88
CA ILE A 375 -28.79 12.56 16.17
C ILE A 375 -29.18 11.10 16.42
N GLY A 376 -30.44 10.84 16.82
CA GLY A 376 -30.85 9.51 17.28
C GLY A 376 -30.65 8.39 16.24
N LEU A 377 -31.05 8.61 14.98
CA LEU A 377 -30.90 7.63 13.90
C LEU A 377 -29.43 7.44 13.49
N SER A 378 -28.63 8.48 13.44
CA SER A 378 -27.18 8.37 13.15
C SER A 378 -26.42 7.64 14.26
N LEU A 379 -26.83 7.82 15.52
CA LEU A 379 -26.28 7.07 16.65
C LEU A 379 -26.69 5.59 16.58
N ALA A 380 -27.96 5.30 16.25
CA ALA A 380 -28.43 3.93 16.07
C ALA A 380 -27.66 3.21 14.94
N GLU A 381 -27.46 3.87 13.79
CA GLU A 381 -26.68 3.32 12.68
C GLU A 381 -25.23 3.03 13.08
N ALA A 382 -24.57 3.96 13.80
CA ALA A 382 -23.20 3.78 14.26
C ALA A 382 -23.07 2.56 15.20
N ILE A 383 -23.99 2.40 16.13
CA ILE A 383 -24.02 1.26 17.08
C ILE A 383 -24.25 -0.06 16.34
N VAL A 384 -25.29 -0.15 15.49
CA VAL A 384 -25.61 -1.38 14.76
C VAL A 384 -24.48 -1.80 13.84
N ARG A 385 -23.85 -0.84 13.15
CA ARG A 385 -22.71 -1.08 12.28
C ARG A 385 -21.49 -1.60 13.03
N HIS A 386 -21.28 -1.18 14.28
CA HIS A 386 -20.19 -1.65 15.12
C HIS A 386 -20.31 -3.16 15.43
N ASP A 387 -21.52 -3.71 15.51
CA ASP A 387 -21.77 -5.12 15.73
C ASP A 387 -22.11 -5.88 14.41
N ASN A 388 -21.46 -5.48 13.30
CA ASN A 388 -21.60 -6.09 11.96
C ASN A 388 -23.04 -6.12 11.43
N GLY A 389 -23.88 -5.22 11.90
CA GLY A 389 -25.24 -5.06 11.42
C GLY A 389 -25.40 -3.87 10.47
N TYR A 390 -26.59 -3.72 9.92
CA TYR A 390 -27.01 -2.55 9.18
C TYR A 390 -28.50 -2.29 9.36
N ILE A 391 -28.91 -1.05 9.05
CA ILE A 391 -30.30 -0.62 9.14
C ILE A 391 -30.82 -0.33 7.73
N LEU A 392 -31.97 -0.92 7.38
CA LEU A 392 -32.72 -0.61 6.16
C LEU A 392 -33.95 0.19 6.52
N VAL A 393 -34.40 1.02 5.58
CA VAL A 393 -35.61 1.82 5.73
C VAL A 393 -36.46 1.72 4.48
N ASP A 394 -37.67 1.21 4.64
CA ASP A 394 -38.63 1.01 3.57
C ASP A 394 -40.04 1.49 3.99
N ALA A 395 -40.96 1.48 3.06
CA ALA A 395 -42.39 1.61 3.41
C ALA A 395 -42.91 0.36 4.15
N ALA A 396 -43.71 0.53 5.17
CA ALA A 396 -44.22 -0.58 5.99
C ALA A 396 -45.23 -1.44 5.23
N GLY A 397 -45.99 -0.88 4.30
CA GLY A 397 -46.94 -1.58 3.49
C GLY A 397 -47.30 -0.82 2.21
N ARG A 398 -48.08 -1.49 1.32
CA ARG A 398 -48.60 -0.88 0.11
C ARG A 398 -50.10 -1.22 0.03
N GLN A 399 -50.94 -0.22 0.21
CA GLN A 399 -52.38 -0.38 0.08
C GLN A 399 -52.90 0.56 -1.03
N GLN A 400 -53.60 0.02 -2.04
CA GLN A 400 -54.16 0.78 -3.17
C GLN A 400 -53.15 1.74 -3.88
N ASP A 401 -51.96 1.26 -4.18
CA ASP A 401 -50.87 2.03 -4.80
C ASP A 401 -50.28 3.19 -3.96
N ARG A 402 -50.58 3.29 -2.67
CA ARG A 402 -49.94 4.21 -1.72
C ARG A 402 -49.08 3.42 -0.74
N GLU A 403 -47.86 3.91 -0.54
CA GLU A 403 -46.98 3.45 0.54
C GLU A 403 -47.60 3.91 1.88
N GLU A 404 -47.76 2.99 2.83
CA GLU A 404 -48.30 3.29 4.15
C GLU A 404 -47.24 3.00 5.21
N GLY A 405 -46.96 4.00 6.05
CA GLY A 405 -46.03 3.85 7.16
C GLY A 405 -44.54 3.69 6.79
N THR A 406 -43.72 3.64 7.81
CA THR A 406 -42.31 3.43 7.69
C THR A 406 -41.88 2.16 8.40
N ARG A 407 -40.99 1.39 7.78
CA ARG A 407 -40.36 0.18 8.33
C ARG A 407 -38.88 0.39 8.48
N PHE A 408 -38.37 0.26 9.69
CA PHE A 408 -36.94 0.13 9.99
C PHE A 408 -36.60 -1.33 10.21
N THR A 409 -35.62 -1.84 9.53
CA THR A 409 -35.14 -3.22 9.64
C THR A 409 -33.68 -3.22 10.09
N LEU A 410 -33.42 -3.68 11.31
CA LEU A 410 -32.08 -3.88 11.84
C LEU A 410 -31.68 -5.32 11.58
N ARG A 411 -30.57 -5.54 10.89
CA ARG A 411 -30.14 -6.88 10.53
C ARG A 411 -28.72 -7.12 11.06
N TYR A 412 -28.51 -8.25 11.75
CA TYR A 412 -27.24 -8.63 12.38
C TYR A 412 -26.80 -9.96 11.83
N PHE A 413 -25.62 -10.00 11.20
CA PHE A 413 -25.08 -11.24 10.64
C PHE A 413 -24.47 -12.12 11.71
N HIS A 414 -24.73 -13.42 11.64
CA HIS A 414 -24.06 -14.40 12.47
C HIS A 414 -22.59 -14.50 12.03
N ASP A 415 -21.66 -14.36 12.96
CA ASP A 415 -20.24 -14.55 12.65
C ASP A 415 -19.97 -16.05 12.42
N ARG A 416 -19.44 -16.42 11.24
CA ARG A 416 -19.16 -17.82 10.90
C ARG A 416 -18.23 -18.56 11.89
N SER A 417 -17.49 -17.82 12.72
CA SER A 417 -16.67 -18.38 13.79
C SER A 417 -17.46 -18.86 15.01
N SER A 418 -18.68 -18.36 15.22
CA SER A 418 -19.56 -18.76 16.35
C SER A 418 -20.42 -19.99 16.05
N ILE A 419 -20.66 -20.34 14.79
CA ILE A 419 -21.48 -21.48 14.38
C ILE A 419 -20.78 -22.83 14.67
N ALA A 420 -19.44 -22.85 14.70
CA ALA A 420 -18.67 -24.07 14.96
C ALA A 420 -18.71 -24.56 16.42
N VAL A 421 -19.22 -23.76 17.36
CA VAL A 421 -19.28 -24.11 18.81
C VAL A 421 -20.64 -24.72 19.17
N CYS A 422 -21.71 -24.43 18.45
CA CYS A 422 -23.04 -24.99 18.74
C CYS A 422 -23.29 -26.42 18.23
N ASP A 423 -22.51 -26.88 17.22
CA ASP A 423 -22.63 -28.27 16.71
C ASP A 423 -21.83 -29.32 17.52
N SER A 424 -21.20 -28.92 18.63
CA SER A 424 -20.37 -29.80 19.49
C SER A 424 -20.91 -29.94 20.94
N LEU A 425 -22.15 -29.53 21.19
CA LEU A 425 -22.89 -29.78 22.42
C LEU A 425 -24.21 -30.52 22.11
#